data_4d02eb0a0df4a65f03d8dc5300588a39
#
_entry.id   4d02eb0a0df4a65f03d8dc5300588a39
#
_cell.length_a   1.000
_cell.length_b   1.000
_cell.length_c   1.000
_cell.angle_alpha   90.00
_cell.angle_beta   90.00
_cell.angle_gamma   90.00
#
_symmetry.space_group_name_H-M   'P 1'
#
loop_
_entity.id
_entity.type
_entity.pdbx_description
1 polymer ?
#
loop_
_entity_poly.entity_id
_entity_poly.type
_entity_poly.pdbx_seq_one_letter_code
_entity_poly.pdbx_strand_id
1 'polypeptide(L)'
;MKAVRDAIPMPTNQTIMQKVIPQGDIAKYISGDYYQVRGYITRAQDVNKLDSYNDIYNSLRLNYNGSVFNPVIDECVGVIRFKTPDAADIDIPYSQAMGGSTVDGPPFTGNGFTAATNGQVIPEYKIDDYVALYDGAELYTITKDGTETLVAVYNEGLGRFVDILEIGGY
;
A
#
# COMPACT_ATOMS: atom_id res chain seq x y z
N MET A 1 7.13 23.18 2.53
CA MET A 1 6.51 21.82 2.41
C MET A 1 7.51 20.70 2.68
N LYS A 2 8.71 20.72 2.08
CA LYS A 2 9.74 19.70 2.31
C LYS A 2 10.11 19.55 3.79
N ALA A 3 10.32 20.65 4.51
CA ALA A 3 10.63 20.61 5.93
C ALA A 3 9.52 19.96 6.77
N VAL A 4 8.26 20.17 6.41
CA VAL A 4 7.10 19.53 7.05
C VAL A 4 7.13 18.03 6.80
N ARG A 5 7.40 17.63 5.56
CA ARG A 5 7.47 16.21 5.22
C ARG A 5 8.66 15.51 5.89
N ASP A 6 9.83 16.17 5.92
CA ASP A 6 11.04 15.62 6.55
C ASP A 6 10.90 15.46 8.07
N ALA A 7 10.01 16.21 8.70
CA ALA A 7 9.71 16.06 10.13
C ALA A 7 8.94 14.77 10.45
N ILE A 8 8.36 14.10 9.46
CA ILE A 8 7.68 12.81 9.64
C ILE A 8 8.74 11.70 9.58
N PRO A 9 8.84 10.86 10.62
CA PRO A 9 9.88 9.83 10.68
C PRO A 9 9.86 8.86 9.49
N MET A 10 11.04 8.46 9.03
CA MET A 10 11.19 7.38 8.07
C MET A 10 10.79 6.06 8.71
N PRO A 11 10.23 5.12 7.93
CA PRO A 11 9.91 3.80 8.42
C PRO A 11 11.15 3.04 8.88
N THR A 12 10.97 2.20 9.87
CA THR A 12 11.96 1.21 10.32
C THR A 12 11.46 -0.20 10.00
N ASN A 13 12.28 -1.21 10.26
CA ASN A 13 11.87 -2.61 10.09
C ASN A 13 10.71 -3.01 11.02
N GLN A 14 10.37 -2.19 12.01
CA GLN A 14 9.24 -2.41 12.92
C GLN A 14 7.99 -1.62 12.57
N THR A 15 8.06 -0.73 11.59
CA THR A 15 6.92 0.07 11.15
C THR A 15 5.98 -0.78 10.32
N ILE A 16 4.69 -0.78 10.67
CA ILE A 16 3.66 -1.43 9.85
C ILE A 16 3.35 -0.49 8.68
N MET A 17 3.67 -0.95 7.49
CA MET A 17 3.35 -0.27 6.23
C MET A 17 2.07 -0.83 5.63
N GLN A 18 1.49 -0.09 4.70
CA GLN A 18 0.29 -0.52 3.99
C GLN A 18 0.44 -0.29 2.49
N LYS A 19 0.15 -1.32 1.73
CA LYS A 19 0.05 -1.29 0.27
C LYS A 19 -1.38 -1.57 -0.15
N VAL A 20 -1.95 -0.68 -0.94
CA VAL A 20 -3.24 -0.92 -1.59
C VAL A 20 -2.99 -1.55 -2.96
N ILE A 21 -3.69 -2.65 -3.24
CA ILE A 21 -3.59 -3.39 -4.49
C ILE A 21 -4.95 -3.48 -5.17
N PRO A 22 -4.99 -3.47 -6.52
CA PRO A 22 -6.25 -3.65 -7.23
C PRO A 22 -6.84 -5.04 -7.00
N GLN A 23 -8.15 -5.15 -7.13
CA GLN A 23 -8.88 -6.40 -6.91
C GLN A 23 -8.29 -7.57 -7.69
N GLY A 24 -7.86 -7.35 -8.94
CA GLY A 24 -7.28 -8.39 -9.77
C GLY A 24 -5.94 -8.96 -9.27
N ASP A 25 -5.24 -8.25 -8.42
CA ASP A 25 -3.95 -8.70 -7.87
C ASP A 25 -4.10 -9.58 -6.63
N ILE A 26 -5.26 -9.57 -5.98
CA ILE A 26 -5.50 -10.37 -4.75
C ILE A 26 -5.24 -11.85 -5.02
N ALA A 27 -5.79 -12.39 -6.08
CA ALA A 27 -5.60 -13.80 -6.44
C ALA A 27 -4.14 -14.14 -6.74
N LYS A 28 -3.38 -13.19 -7.31
CA LYS A 28 -1.95 -13.38 -7.63
C LYS A 28 -1.10 -13.48 -6.35
N TYR A 29 -1.43 -12.72 -5.32
CA TYR A 29 -0.77 -12.86 -4.02
C TYR A 29 -1.14 -14.17 -3.34
N ILE A 30 -2.39 -14.58 -3.39
CA ILE A 30 -2.85 -15.85 -2.78
C ILE A 30 -2.26 -17.05 -3.51
N SER A 31 -2.12 -17.00 -4.84
CA SER A 31 -1.50 -18.08 -5.62
C SER A 31 0.01 -18.18 -5.46
N GLY A 32 0.66 -17.14 -4.92
CA GLY A 32 2.11 -17.06 -4.81
C GLY A 32 2.82 -16.48 -6.04
N ASP A 33 2.08 -16.05 -7.06
CA ASP A 33 2.66 -15.38 -8.23
C ASP A 33 3.28 -14.04 -7.81
N TYR A 34 2.66 -13.36 -6.86
CA TYR A 34 3.20 -12.17 -6.21
C TYR A 34 3.50 -12.46 -4.74
N TYR A 35 4.68 -12.07 -4.27
CA TYR A 35 5.13 -12.32 -2.90
C TYR A 35 5.94 -11.17 -2.29
N GLN A 36 6.12 -10.09 -3.04
CA GLN A 36 6.85 -8.89 -2.62
C GLN A 36 5.98 -7.65 -2.85
N VAL A 37 6.42 -6.51 -2.33
CA VAL A 37 5.74 -5.23 -2.48
C VAL A 37 6.66 -4.22 -3.13
N ARG A 38 6.10 -3.40 -4.02
CA ARG A 38 6.78 -2.25 -4.64
C ARG A 38 5.82 -1.09 -4.86
N GLY A 39 6.37 0.04 -5.29
CA GLY A 39 5.59 1.23 -5.63
C GLY A 39 5.23 2.08 -4.42
N TYR A 40 4.11 2.76 -4.51
CA TYR A 40 3.67 3.71 -3.48
C TYR A 40 3.01 3.00 -2.31
N ILE A 41 3.42 3.39 -1.10
CA ILE A 41 2.94 2.83 0.16
C ILE A 41 2.73 3.94 1.18
N THR A 42 2.00 3.63 2.25
CA THR A 42 1.78 4.50 3.41
C THR A 42 2.15 3.77 4.69
N ARG A 43 2.30 4.49 5.81
CA ARG A 43 2.28 3.81 7.11
C ARG A 43 0.83 3.47 7.45
N ALA A 44 0.61 2.29 8.00
CA ALA A 44 -0.74 1.85 8.37
C ALA A 44 -1.42 2.83 9.34
N GLN A 45 -0.65 3.41 10.28
CA GLN A 45 -1.16 4.39 11.26
C GLN A 45 -1.70 5.68 10.62
N ASP A 46 -1.23 6.05 9.44
CA ASP A 46 -1.66 7.27 8.76
C ASP A 46 -2.96 7.09 7.98
N VAL A 47 -3.39 5.85 7.78
CA VAL A 47 -4.55 5.49 6.94
C VAL A 47 -5.59 4.63 7.67
N ASN A 48 -5.45 4.47 8.99
CA ASN A 48 -6.32 3.61 9.79
C ASN A 48 -7.78 4.10 9.87
N LYS A 49 -8.03 5.35 9.45
CA LYS A 49 -9.39 5.93 9.39
C LYS A 49 -10.08 5.74 8.05
N LEU A 50 -9.36 5.22 7.06
CA LEU A 50 -9.92 4.96 5.74
C LEU A 50 -10.61 3.58 5.80
N ASP A 51 -11.93 3.60 5.88
CA ASP A 51 -12.72 2.43 6.25
C ASP A 51 -13.57 1.86 5.09
N SER A 52 -13.49 2.45 3.91
CA SER A 52 -14.19 1.96 2.72
C SER A 52 -13.33 2.05 1.47
N TYR A 53 -13.71 1.31 0.41
CA TYR A 53 -13.03 1.39 -0.87
C TYR A 53 -13.03 2.84 -1.41
N ASN A 54 -14.15 3.54 -1.32
CA ASN A 54 -14.25 4.92 -1.80
C ASN A 54 -13.34 5.87 -1.01
N ASP A 55 -13.26 5.72 0.31
CA ASP A 55 -12.36 6.52 1.13
C ASP A 55 -10.90 6.31 0.74
N ILE A 56 -10.50 5.05 0.56
CA ILE A 56 -9.15 4.69 0.12
C ILE A 56 -8.87 5.26 -1.27
N TYR A 57 -9.80 5.08 -2.20
CA TYR A 57 -9.67 5.56 -3.57
C TYR A 57 -9.46 7.08 -3.65
N ASN A 58 -10.24 7.85 -2.90
CA ASN A 58 -10.15 9.30 -2.90
C ASN A 58 -8.96 9.82 -2.08
N SER A 59 -8.68 9.21 -0.94
CA SER A 59 -7.62 9.67 -0.03
C SER A 59 -6.21 9.37 -0.55
N LEU A 60 -6.03 8.26 -1.25
CA LEU A 60 -4.75 7.86 -1.82
C LEU A 60 -4.61 8.27 -3.30
N ARG A 61 -5.56 9.03 -3.82
CA ARG A 61 -5.57 9.48 -5.22
C ARG A 61 -5.41 8.33 -6.22
N LEU A 62 -6.19 7.28 -6.04
CA LEU A 62 -6.17 6.14 -6.95
C LEU A 62 -6.91 6.41 -8.28
N ASN A 63 -7.46 7.61 -8.45
CA ASN A 63 -8.13 8.08 -9.65
C ASN A 63 -7.19 8.71 -10.69
N TYR A 64 -5.91 8.39 -10.64
CA TYR A 64 -4.94 8.90 -11.62
C TYR A 64 -5.21 8.33 -13.02
N ASN A 65 -4.74 9.03 -14.04
CA ASN A 65 -4.91 8.61 -15.43
C ASN A 65 -4.21 7.26 -15.68
N GLY A 66 -4.94 6.29 -16.23
CA GLY A 66 -4.45 4.93 -16.45
C GLY A 66 -4.57 4.01 -15.23
N SER A 67 -5.22 4.46 -14.16
CA SER A 67 -5.46 3.63 -12.98
C SER A 67 -6.30 2.40 -13.30
N VAL A 68 -5.92 1.27 -12.70
CA VAL A 68 -6.68 0.02 -12.75
C VAL A 68 -7.71 -0.09 -11.61
N PHE A 69 -7.70 0.85 -10.67
CA PHE A 69 -8.70 0.92 -9.60
C PHE A 69 -9.99 1.54 -10.13
N ASN A 70 -11.11 0.87 -9.93
CA ASN A 70 -12.40 1.38 -10.37
C ASN A 70 -13.51 0.99 -9.39
N PRO A 71 -13.83 1.86 -8.41
CA PRO A 71 -14.85 1.54 -7.40
C PRO A 71 -16.28 1.43 -7.95
N VAL A 72 -16.50 1.76 -9.22
CA VAL A 72 -17.81 1.56 -9.86
C VAL A 72 -18.04 0.09 -10.21
N ILE A 73 -17.00 -0.60 -10.71
CA ILE A 73 -17.11 -1.98 -11.18
C ILE A 73 -16.46 -2.99 -10.23
N ASP A 74 -15.43 -2.59 -9.46
CA ASP A 74 -14.77 -3.46 -8.51
C ASP A 74 -15.65 -3.67 -7.28
N GLU A 75 -15.66 -4.89 -6.74
CA GLU A 75 -16.37 -5.21 -5.51
C GLU A 75 -15.57 -4.79 -4.26
N CYS A 76 -14.25 -4.87 -4.36
CA CYS A 76 -13.35 -4.57 -3.26
C CYS A 76 -11.98 -4.09 -3.76
N VAL A 77 -11.19 -3.64 -2.83
CA VAL A 77 -9.76 -3.37 -2.99
C VAL A 77 -8.98 -4.30 -2.05
N GLY A 78 -7.76 -4.66 -2.41
CA GLY A 78 -6.86 -5.39 -1.52
C GLY A 78 -5.99 -4.44 -0.71
N VAL A 79 -5.66 -4.84 0.50
CA VAL A 79 -4.77 -4.10 1.39
C VAL A 79 -3.79 -5.07 2.04
N ILE A 80 -2.51 -4.81 1.85
CA ILE A 80 -1.44 -5.57 2.50
C ILE A 80 -0.86 -4.71 3.62
N ARG A 81 -0.92 -5.20 4.86
CA ARG A 81 -0.28 -4.60 6.03
C ARG A 81 0.92 -5.43 6.41
N PHE A 82 2.09 -4.81 6.42
CA PHE A 82 3.35 -5.55 6.51
C PHE A 82 4.44 -4.78 7.21
N LYS A 83 5.40 -5.53 7.76
CA LYS A 83 6.73 -5.06 8.10
C LYS A 83 7.72 -5.65 7.09
N THR A 84 8.85 -4.98 6.89
CA THR A 84 9.87 -5.43 5.94
C THR A 84 11.26 -5.34 6.54
N PRO A 85 12.14 -6.31 6.24
CA PRO A 85 13.56 -6.21 6.60
C PRO A 85 14.30 -5.16 5.75
N ASP A 86 13.68 -4.69 4.67
CA ASP A 86 14.27 -3.79 3.67
C ASP A 86 13.79 -2.35 3.86
N ALA A 87 13.49 -1.91 5.08
CA ALA A 87 12.98 -0.56 5.33
C ALA A 87 13.94 0.54 4.86
N ALA A 88 15.24 0.27 4.76
CA ALA A 88 16.23 1.20 4.23
C ALA A 88 16.03 1.50 2.73
N ASP A 89 15.32 0.65 2.01
CA ASP A 89 15.00 0.82 0.58
C ASP A 89 13.71 1.61 0.35
N ILE A 90 13.09 2.10 1.41
CA ILE A 90 11.89 2.93 1.34
C ILE A 90 12.30 4.41 1.28
N ASP A 91 11.84 5.11 0.25
CA ASP A 91 12.14 6.51 0.02
C ASP A 91 10.90 7.39 0.10
N ILE A 92 11.13 8.71 0.24
CA ILE A 92 10.09 9.72 0.06
C ILE A 92 10.06 10.11 -1.41
N PRO A 93 8.91 10.08 -2.10
CA PRO A 93 8.81 10.40 -3.51
C PRO A 93 8.88 11.92 -3.76
N TYR A 94 10.08 12.49 -3.63
CA TYR A 94 10.33 13.88 -3.95
C TYR A 94 10.68 14.08 -5.42
N SER A 95 10.07 15.09 -6.05
CA SER A 95 10.47 15.57 -7.36
C SER A 95 11.80 16.32 -7.29
N GLN A 96 12.38 16.60 -8.46
CA GLN A 96 13.60 17.42 -8.53
C GLN A 96 13.42 18.80 -7.89
N ALA A 97 12.22 19.40 -8.03
CA ALA A 97 11.90 20.68 -7.39
C ALA A 97 11.93 20.63 -5.85
N MET A 98 11.76 19.43 -5.29
CA MET A 98 11.81 19.16 -3.85
C MET A 98 13.16 18.58 -3.40
N GLY A 99 14.15 18.57 -4.29
CA GLY A 99 15.49 18.03 -4.00
C GLY A 99 15.64 16.54 -4.19
N GLY A 100 14.63 15.88 -4.78
CA GLY A 100 14.68 14.47 -5.14
C GLY A 100 15.11 14.23 -6.58
N SER A 101 15.01 12.98 -7.01
CA SER A 101 15.40 12.56 -8.36
C SER A 101 14.23 12.00 -9.19
N THR A 102 13.07 11.85 -8.61
CA THR A 102 11.92 11.22 -9.28
C THR A 102 11.29 12.19 -10.29
N VAL A 103 11.07 11.72 -11.51
CA VAL A 103 10.50 12.47 -12.63
C VAL A 103 9.29 11.78 -13.24
N ASP A 104 8.69 10.84 -12.55
CA ASP A 104 7.61 10.01 -13.05
C ASP A 104 6.32 10.80 -13.25
N GLY A 105 5.47 10.30 -14.14
CA GLY A 105 4.09 10.76 -14.29
C GLY A 105 3.16 10.20 -13.20
N PRO A 106 1.84 10.32 -13.37
CA PRO A 106 0.90 9.78 -12.41
C PRO A 106 1.19 8.32 -12.04
N PRO A 107 1.01 7.93 -10.78
CA PRO A 107 0.41 8.65 -9.66
C PRO A 107 1.34 9.61 -8.90
N PHE A 108 2.50 9.90 -9.40
CA PHE A 108 3.53 10.69 -8.73
C PHE A 108 3.08 12.12 -8.42
N THR A 109 3.12 12.51 -7.15
CA THR A 109 2.73 13.84 -6.69
C THR A 109 3.90 14.80 -6.47
N GLY A 110 5.10 14.27 -6.28
CA GLY A 110 6.35 15.01 -6.19
C GLY A 110 6.65 15.68 -4.86
N ASN A 111 5.79 15.57 -3.87
CA ASN A 111 5.94 16.30 -2.60
C ASN A 111 5.94 15.41 -1.34
N GLY A 112 5.90 14.09 -1.52
CA GLY A 112 5.90 13.14 -0.41
C GLY A 112 4.56 12.95 0.30
N PHE A 113 3.49 13.51 -0.25
CA PHE A 113 2.11 13.32 0.22
C PHE A 113 1.22 12.84 -0.92
N THR A 114 0.15 12.12 -0.58
CA THR A 114 -0.91 11.84 -1.54
C THR A 114 -1.61 13.16 -1.89
N ALA A 115 -1.95 13.37 -3.15
CA ALA A 115 -2.75 14.53 -3.55
C ALA A 115 -4.23 14.14 -3.51
N ALA A 116 -4.73 13.85 -2.32
CA ALA A 116 -6.10 13.40 -2.11
C ALA A 116 -7.11 14.44 -2.60
N THR A 117 -8.19 13.95 -3.22
CA THR A 117 -9.28 14.80 -3.70
C THR A 117 -10.25 15.21 -2.60
N ASN A 118 -10.17 14.58 -1.43
CA ASN A 118 -11.04 14.80 -0.27
C ASN A 118 -10.38 15.63 0.85
N GLY A 119 -9.24 16.27 0.58
CA GLY A 119 -8.55 17.13 1.55
C GLY A 119 -7.73 16.41 2.60
N GLN A 120 -7.61 15.10 2.55
CA GLN A 120 -6.72 14.34 3.44
C GLN A 120 -5.26 14.63 3.13
N VAL A 121 -4.43 14.76 4.17
CA VAL A 121 -2.98 14.94 4.03
C VAL A 121 -2.30 13.68 4.58
N ILE A 122 -1.88 12.81 3.68
CA ILE A 122 -1.33 11.50 4.03
C ILE A 122 0.12 11.42 3.53
N PRO A 123 1.09 11.14 4.41
CA PRO A 123 2.47 10.91 3.99
C PRO A 123 2.56 9.69 3.08
N GLU A 124 3.24 9.87 1.96
CA GLU A 124 3.45 8.83 0.97
C GLU A 124 4.92 8.44 0.94
N TYR A 125 5.17 7.16 0.74
CA TYR A 125 6.51 6.59 0.57
C TYR A 125 6.54 5.80 -0.73
N LYS A 126 7.74 5.53 -1.23
CA LYS A 126 7.93 4.79 -2.48
C LYS A 126 9.02 3.73 -2.31
N ILE A 127 8.77 2.62 -2.95
CA ILE A 127 9.73 1.52 -3.12
C ILE A 127 10.01 1.41 -4.62
N ASP A 128 11.24 1.68 -5.04
CA ASP A 128 11.61 1.66 -6.46
C ASP A 128 11.71 0.25 -7.03
N ASP A 129 12.23 -0.66 -6.24
CA ASP A 129 12.32 -2.08 -6.58
C ASP A 129 11.31 -2.88 -5.75
N TYR A 130 11.66 -4.02 -5.24
CA TYR A 130 10.81 -4.85 -4.40
C TYR A 130 11.38 -4.93 -2.99
N VAL A 131 10.49 -4.97 -2.00
CA VAL A 131 10.87 -5.30 -0.61
C VAL A 131 10.27 -6.64 -0.21
N ALA A 132 11.04 -7.38 0.58
CA ALA A 132 10.58 -8.62 1.20
C ALA A 132 9.61 -8.31 2.35
N LEU A 133 8.82 -9.29 2.72
CA LEU A 133 7.88 -9.22 3.82
C LEU A 133 8.37 -10.07 4.99
N TYR A 134 8.17 -9.59 6.22
CA TYR A 134 8.31 -10.45 7.38
C TYR A 134 7.11 -11.39 7.49
N ASP A 135 7.32 -12.50 8.15
CA ASP A 135 6.29 -13.46 8.50
C ASP A 135 5.12 -12.78 9.19
N GLY A 136 3.90 -13.17 8.83
CA GLY A 136 2.68 -12.63 9.43
C GLY A 136 2.12 -11.38 8.77
N ALA A 137 2.69 -10.91 7.66
CA ALA A 137 2.03 -9.84 6.87
C ALA A 137 0.63 -10.28 6.47
N GLU A 138 -0.32 -9.34 6.49
CA GLU A 138 -1.75 -9.63 6.35
C GLU A 138 -2.29 -9.04 5.06
N LEU A 139 -3.08 -9.83 4.34
CA LEU A 139 -3.82 -9.39 3.15
C LEU A 139 -5.30 -9.34 3.48
N TYR A 140 -5.87 -8.14 3.36
CA TYR A 140 -7.29 -7.88 3.56
C TYR A 140 -7.98 -7.52 2.26
N THR A 141 -9.29 -7.76 2.20
CA THR A 141 -10.18 -7.09 1.25
C THR A 141 -11.01 -6.04 1.98
N ILE A 142 -11.24 -4.90 1.33
CA ILE A 142 -12.11 -3.85 1.84
C ILE A 142 -13.13 -3.52 0.75
N THR A 143 -14.42 -3.69 1.08
CA THR A 143 -15.54 -3.46 0.17
C THR A 143 -15.98 -2.00 0.16
N LYS A 144 -16.92 -1.68 -0.73
CA LYS A 144 -17.51 -0.33 -0.83
C LYS A 144 -18.27 0.06 0.43
N ASP A 145 -18.90 -0.90 1.11
CA ASP A 145 -19.63 -0.67 2.36
C ASP A 145 -18.73 -0.69 3.60
N GLY A 146 -17.41 -0.87 3.41
CA GLY A 146 -16.44 -0.84 4.51
C GLY A 146 -16.21 -2.17 5.20
N THR A 147 -16.71 -3.27 4.66
CA THR A 147 -16.42 -4.62 5.23
C THR A 147 -14.96 -4.97 4.97
N GLU A 148 -14.20 -5.12 6.04
CA GLU A 148 -12.80 -5.54 6.02
C GLU A 148 -12.70 -7.02 6.37
N THR A 149 -12.08 -7.82 5.51
CA THR A 149 -11.95 -9.27 5.69
C THR A 149 -10.49 -9.69 5.50
N LEU A 150 -9.93 -10.38 6.50
CA LEU A 150 -8.61 -11.02 6.36
C LEU A 150 -8.76 -12.23 5.45
N VAL A 151 -8.00 -12.26 4.35
CA VAL A 151 -8.10 -13.34 3.35
C VAL A 151 -6.85 -14.20 3.25
N ALA A 152 -5.68 -13.66 3.61
CA ALA A 152 -4.43 -14.43 3.58
C ALA A 152 -3.41 -13.84 4.54
N VAL A 153 -2.45 -14.68 4.96
CA VAL A 153 -1.32 -14.29 5.82
C VAL A 153 -0.03 -14.77 5.17
N TYR A 154 0.98 -13.92 5.15
CA TYR A 154 2.28 -14.25 4.58
C TYR A 154 3.03 -15.23 5.48
N ASN A 155 3.50 -16.32 4.90
CA ASN A 155 4.33 -17.32 5.55
C ASN A 155 5.73 -17.24 4.94
N GLU A 156 6.69 -16.77 5.73
CA GLU A 156 8.08 -16.56 5.29
C GLU A 156 8.76 -17.89 4.93
N GLY A 157 8.46 -18.96 5.66
CA GLY A 157 9.00 -20.30 5.40
C GLY A 157 8.55 -20.86 4.05
N LEU A 158 7.36 -20.51 3.60
CA LEU A 158 6.82 -20.89 2.29
C LEU A 158 7.11 -19.84 1.21
N GLY A 159 7.51 -18.62 1.60
CA GLY A 159 7.79 -17.51 0.70
C GLY A 159 6.56 -16.98 -0.03
N ARG A 160 5.35 -17.14 0.53
CA ARG A 160 4.09 -16.73 -0.09
C ARG A 160 3.01 -16.46 0.94
N PHE A 161 1.96 -15.77 0.49
CA PHE A 161 0.72 -15.69 1.26
C PHE A 161 0.00 -17.06 1.26
N VAL A 162 -0.59 -17.38 2.38
CA VAL A 162 -1.39 -18.59 2.58
C VAL A 162 -2.83 -18.16 2.81
N ASP A 163 -3.74 -18.70 2.02
CA ASP A 163 -5.16 -18.43 2.16
C ASP A 163 -5.63 -18.75 3.58
N ILE A 164 -6.44 -17.88 4.16
CA ILE A 164 -6.95 -18.09 5.52
C ILE A 164 -7.77 -19.38 5.64
N LEU A 165 -8.39 -19.81 4.55
CA LEU A 165 -9.11 -21.08 4.50
C LEU A 165 -8.17 -22.29 4.55
N GLU A 166 -6.95 -22.17 4.02
CA GLU A 166 -5.93 -23.23 4.16
C GLU A 166 -5.40 -23.30 5.60
N ILE A 167 -5.24 -22.14 6.26
CA ILE A 167 -4.76 -22.08 7.66
C ILE A 167 -5.80 -22.71 8.60
N GLY A 168 -7.10 -22.42 8.37
CA GLY A 168 -8.21 -22.97 9.14
C GLY A 168 -8.71 -24.32 8.63
N GLY A 169 -8.13 -24.84 7.52
CA GLY A 169 -8.54 -26.07 6.88
C GLY A 169 -8.07 -27.31 7.65
N TYR A 170 -8.98 -28.20 7.90
CA TYR A 170 -8.74 -29.51 8.52
C TYR A 170 -9.02 -30.60 7.51
#